data_3674e925fe9f2983e85a6259eb417145
#
_entry.id   3674e925fe9f2983e85a6259eb417145
#
_cell.length_a   1.000
_cell.length_b   1.000
_cell.length_c   1.000
_cell.angle_alpha   90.00
_cell.angle_beta   90.00
_cell.angle_gamma   90.00
#
_symmetry.space_group_name_H-M   'P 1'
#
loop_
_entity.id
_entity.type
_entity.pdbx_description
1 polymer ?
#
loop_
_entity_poly.entity_id
_entity_poly.type
_entity_poly.pdbx_seq_one_letter_code
_entity_poly.pdbx_strand_id
1 'polypeptide(L)'
;MDVIYDRVAGLDVHKETVVATVRVMVGRKAERECRTFETTTAGLSALLAWLTETRCSHVAMEATGVYWKPVWNILSDGAFELIVANAAHIKNVPGRKTDVNDATWIADLLACGLIRGSFVPSETFQELRALQRTRKQLTREQTRHVQRLQKTLEEANIKLDSVISDIMGLSGRRMIEAIIAGVHSPRKLADLADRRIKASPKELYDALHGRVTDHHRFRLRLHLGQYDALAEAIAALDKEIDAAIGRIDGEREFAGQIPFRAASREVCQIPGINLLAANMILAETGLDMGRFRTAGHLVAWAGLCPGQNESAGKRKSSKLRKGAPWLKTTLVQCAVSASNKKDSYFRAQFQRLKSRRGAPKAFCAVAASLLTTIYHMLKDGTQFRDLGKDHFDKRPTKAKVNRLLAQLAKLGYQADVRLLANAP
;
A
#
# COMPACT_ATOMS: atom_id res chain seq x y z
N MET A 1 32.86 13.20 14.59
CA MET A 1 32.18 12.86 13.34
C MET A 1 32.72 13.78 12.28
N ASP A 2 33.18 13.26 11.18
CA ASP A 2 33.68 14.06 10.07
C ASP A 2 32.52 14.78 9.39
N VAL A 3 32.73 16.07 9.09
CA VAL A 3 31.72 16.90 8.42
C VAL A 3 31.91 16.71 6.91
N ILE A 4 30.83 16.37 6.24
CA ILE A 4 30.81 16.16 4.78
C ILE A 4 30.30 17.42 4.06
N TYR A 5 29.34 18.13 4.67
CA TYR A 5 28.73 19.32 4.11
C TYR A 5 28.94 20.53 5.03
N ASP A 6 29.55 21.59 4.50
CA ASP A 6 29.92 22.77 5.27
C ASP A 6 28.77 23.72 5.60
N ARG A 7 27.75 23.79 4.69
CA ARG A 7 26.60 24.69 4.79
C ARG A 7 25.31 23.92 4.59
N VAL A 8 24.60 23.68 5.67
CA VAL A 8 23.37 22.88 5.65
C VAL A 8 22.29 23.50 6.54
N ALA A 9 21.04 23.12 6.28
CA ALA A 9 19.93 23.46 7.16
C ALA A 9 19.12 22.22 7.57
N GLY A 10 18.67 22.22 8.81
CA GLY A 10 17.70 21.28 9.34
C GLY A 10 16.40 21.99 9.63
N LEU A 11 15.26 21.37 9.24
CA LEU A 11 13.93 21.93 9.42
C LEU A 11 13.10 20.99 10.31
N ASP A 12 12.55 21.54 11.37
CA ASP A 12 11.51 20.89 12.16
C ASP A 12 10.15 21.51 11.79
N VAL A 13 9.31 20.71 11.13
CA VAL A 13 8.09 21.16 10.49
C VAL A 13 6.86 20.85 11.35
N HIS A 14 6.15 21.88 11.75
CA HIS A 14 4.87 21.83 12.45
C HIS A 14 3.72 22.30 11.57
N LYS A 15 2.50 22.30 12.11
CA LYS A 15 1.31 22.76 11.39
C LYS A 15 1.36 24.27 11.06
N GLU A 16 1.79 25.08 12.01
CA GLU A 16 1.72 26.54 11.92
C GLU A 16 3.09 27.19 11.72
N THR A 17 4.17 26.48 12.06
CA THR A 17 5.52 27.01 12.02
C THR A 17 6.53 25.98 11.50
N VAL A 18 7.62 26.50 10.96
CA VAL A 18 8.85 25.74 10.65
C VAL A 18 9.99 26.35 11.47
N VAL A 19 10.58 25.56 12.33
CA VAL A 19 11.84 25.92 13.00
C VAL A 19 12.98 25.49 12.10
N ALA A 20 13.81 26.41 11.66
CA ALA A 20 14.92 26.18 10.76
C ALA A 20 16.23 26.53 11.43
N THR A 21 17.20 25.61 11.39
CA THR A 21 18.56 25.85 11.86
C THR A 21 19.53 25.72 10.69
N VAL A 22 20.19 26.82 10.35
CA VAL A 22 21.32 26.84 9.42
C VAL A 22 22.60 26.58 10.21
N ARG A 23 23.42 25.66 9.70
CA ARG A 23 24.74 25.31 10.26
C ARG A 23 25.80 25.55 9.20
N VAL A 24 26.79 26.39 9.55
CA VAL A 24 27.91 26.76 8.68
C VAL A 24 29.22 26.43 9.37
N MET A 25 30.16 25.85 8.66
CA MET A 25 31.53 25.65 9.14
C MET A 25 32.37 26.91 8.90
N VAL A 26 32.90 27.49 9.97
CA VAL A 26 33.86 28.61 9.91
C VAL A 26 35.17 28.12 10.52
N GLY A 27 36.10 27.81 9.65
CA GLY A 27 37.32 27.11 10.04
C GLY A 27 37.01 25.73 10.63
N ARG A 28 37.34 25.53 11.95
CA ARG A 28 37.09 24.27 12.66
C ARG A 28 35.84 24.29 13.56
N LYS A 29 35.12 25.41 13.60
CA LYS A 29 33.93 25.58 14.44
C LYS A 29 32.66 25.60 13.62
N ALA A 30 31.62 25.00 14.16
CA ALA A 30 30.29 25.07 13.57
C ALA A 30 29.51 26.24 14.19
N GLU A 31 29.15 27.21 13.39
CA GLU A 31 28.23 28.27 13.76
C GLU A 31 26.80 27.85 13.40
N ARG A 32 25.84 28.21 14.22
CA ARG A 32 24.43 27.86 14.04
C ARG A 32 23.57 29.09 14.23
N GLU A 33 22.64 29.28 13.32
CA GLU A 33 21.60 30.29 13.43
C GLU A 33 20.24 29.59 13.32
N CYS A 34 19.34 29.87 14.29
CA CYS A 34 18.01 29.29 14.33
C CYS A 34 16.97 30.40 14.18
N ARG A 35 16.03 30.21 13.23
CA ARG A 35 14.89 31.09 13.00
C ARG A 35 13.60 30.27 12.93
N THR A 36 12.49 30.92 13.25
CA THR A 36 11.15 30.35 13.12
C THR A 36 10.38 31.11 12.06
N PHE A 37 9.76 30.36 11.15
CA PHE A 37 8.94 30.91 10.06
C PHE A 37 7.53 30.34 10.16
N GLU A 38 6.55 31.13 9.73
CA GLU A 38 5.18 30.62 9.59
C GLU A 38 5.07 29.69 8.38
N THR A 39 4.14 28.72 8.42
CA THR A 39 3.84 27.83 7.29
C THR A 39 2.92 28.47 6.25
N THR A 40 2.73 29.78 6.30
CA THR A 40 2.08 30.55 5.24
C THR A 40 2.99 30.64 4.01
N THR A 41 2.42 30.88 2.82
CA THR A 41 3.23 31.03 1.60
C THR A 41 4.28 32.14 1.75
N ALA A 42 3.91 33.27 2.36
CA ALA A 42 4.84 34.37 2.62
C ALA A 42 5.98 33.96 3.58
N GLY A 43 5.65 33.25 4.66
CA GLY A 43 6.64 32.76 5.63
C GLY A 43 7.58 31.71 5.02
N LEU A 44 7.07 30.80 4.20
CA LEU A 44 7.89 29.82 3.50
C LEU A 44 8.75 30.44 2.39
N SER A 45 8.27 31.48 1.71
CA SER A 45 9.07 32.26 0.76
C SER A 45 10.20 33.00 1.46
N ALA A 46 9.95 33.57 2.66
CA ALA A 46 10.99 34.16 3.48
C ALA A 46 12.03 33.14 3.96
N LEU A 47 11.61 31.92 4.30
CA LEU A 47 12.50 30.81 4.60
C LEU A 47 13.39 30.46 3.41
N LEU A 48 12.81 30.33 2.20
CA LEU A 48 13.53 30.05 0.96
C LEU A 48 14.58 31.13 0.68
N ALA A 49 14.21 32.42 0.82
CA ALA A 49 15.13 33.55 0.65
C ALA A 49 16.31 33.47 1.64
N TRP A 50 16.02 33.22 2.93
CA TRP A 50 17.06 33.10 3.96
C TRP A 50 18.00 31.91 3.73
N LEU A 51 17.49 30.73 3.32
CA LEU A 51 18.30 29.57 2.97
C LEU A 51 19.20 29.84 1.75
N THR A 52 18.70 30.59 0.79
CA THR A 52 19.45 31.00 -0.40
C THR A 52 20.56 32.02 -0.05
N GLU A 53 20.24 33.03 0.75
CA GLU A 53 21.20 34.04 1.24
C GLU A 53 22.35 33.39 2.03
N THR A 54 22.03 32.43 2.89
CA THR A 54 23.03 31.67 3.66
C THR A 54 23.79 30.65 2.83
N ARG A 55 23.45 30.48 1.55
CA ARG A 55 24.09 29.57 0.59
C ARG A 55 24.14 28.13 1.09
N CYS A 56 23.03 27.64 1.65
CA CYS A 56 22.92 26.25 2.02
C CYS A 56 23.06 25.35 0.79
N SER A 57 23.88 24.31 0.89
CA SER A 57 24.01 23.30 -0.18
C SER A 57 22.97 22.18 -0.05
N HIS A 58 22.57 21.86 1.19
CA HIS A 58 21.61 20.80 1.50
C HIS A 58 20.66 21.26 2.59
N VAL A 59 19.41 20.88 2.45
CA VAL A 59 18.33 21.15 3.42
C VAL A 59 17.58 19.86 3.73
N ALA A 60 17.45 19.50 5.00
CA ALA A 60 16.72 18.30 5.40
C ALA A 60 15.55 18.65 6.30
N MET A 61 14.43 17.92 6.11
CA MET A 61 13.26 17.99 6.98
C MET A 61 12.74 16.61 7.36
N GLU A 62 12.05 16.52 8.49
CA GLU A 62 11.35 15.30 8.91
C GLU A 62 10.01 15.16 8.20
N ALA A 63 9.67 13.95 7.73
CA ALA A 63 8.38 13.62 7.13
C ALA A 63 7.28 13.54 8.20
N THR A 64 6.80 14.67 8.70
CA THR A 64 5.76 14.77 9.73
C THR A 64 4.38 14.93 9.11
N GLY A 65 3.58 13.86 9.11
CA GLY A 65 2.21 13.88 8.60
C GLY A 65 2.10 14.36 7.15
N VAL A 66 1.30 15.41 6.93
CA VAL A 66 1.13 16.09 5.63
C VAL A 66 1.83 17.45 5.59
N TYR A 67 2.33 17.94 6.73
CA TYR A 67 2.81 19.31 6.90
C TYR A 67 4.11 19.60 6.15
N TRP A 68 4.92 18.58 5.88
CA TRP A 68 6.15 18.72 5.08
C TRP A 68 5.87 19.07 3.60
N LYS A 69 4.67 18.75 3.06
CA LYS A 69 4.39 18.94 1.63
C LYS A 69 4.37 20.39 1.18
N PRO A 70 3.65 21.31 1.84
CA PRO A 70 3.71 22.75 1.48
C PRO A 70 5.13 23.30 1.56
N VAL A 71 5.91 22.88 2.57
CA VAL A 71 7.31 23.28 2.74
C VAL A 71 8.15 22.75 1.59
N TRP A 72 7.99 21.47 1.24
CA TRP A 72 8.65 20.86 0.10
C TRP A 72 8.35 21.62 -1.20
N ASN A 73 7.08 21.88 -1.49
CA ASN A 73 6.66 22.47 -2.76
C ASN A 73 7.25 23.88 -2.97
N ILE A 74 7.40 24.68 -1.90
CA ILE A 74 8.01 26.01 -2.01
C ILE A 74 9.53 25.94 -2.02
N LEU A 75 10.12 25.08 -1.19
CA LEU A 75 11.58 24.98 -1.10
C LEU A 75 12.22 24.22 -2.26
N SER A 76 11.45 23.44 -3.03
CA SER A 76 11.95 22.75 -4.23
C SER A 76 12.40 23.71 -5.35
N ASP A 77 12.01 24.99 -5.28
CA ASP A 77 12.49 26.04 -6.19
C ASP A 77 13.92 26.53 -5.83
N GLY A 78 14.45 26.11 -4.68
CA GLY A 78 15.78 26.51 -4.21
C GLY A 78 16.94 25.81 -4.92
N ALA A 79 18.10 26.47 -4.97
CA ALA A 79 19.32 25.93 -5.56
C ALA A 79 20.12 25.04 -4.59
N PHE A 80 19.45 24.24 -3.77
CA PHE A 80 20.04 23.31 -2.79
C PHE A 80 19.41 21.93 -2.92
N GLU A 81 20.10 20.91 -2.46
CA GLU A 81 19.54 19.56 -2.38
C GLU A 81 18.55 19.47 -1.21
N LEU A 82 17.26 19.25 -1.52
CA LEU A 82 16.20 19.14 -0.53
C LEU A 82 15.92 17.67 -0.19
N ILE A 83 15.97 17.35 1.11
CA ILE A 83 15.89 15.98 1.61
C ILE A 83 14.73 15.84 2.60
N VAL A 84 13.80 14.92 2.34
CA VAL A 84 12.78 14.50 3.33
C VAL A 84 13.24 13.22 3.99
N ALA A 85 13.38 13.22 5.30
CA ALA A 85 13.87 12.09 6.06
C ALA A 85 12.76 11.41 6.88
N ASN A 86 12.90 10.11 7.09
CA ASN A 86 11.97 9.36 7.94
C ASN A 86 12.22 9.68 9.42
N ALA A 87 11.18 10.12 10.14
CA ALA A 87 11.22 10.40 11.57
C ALA A 87 11.86 9.31 12.43
N ALA A 88 11.53 8.05 12.15
CA ALA A 88 12.09 6.92 12.88
C ALA A 88 13.59 6.75 12.62
N HIS A 89 14.09 7.16 11.46
CA HIS A 89 15.52 7.12 11.17
C HIS A 89 16.27 8.19 11.97
N ILE A 90 15.79 9.43 11.97
CA ILE A 90 16.37 10.55 12.71
C ILE A 90 16.43 10.25 14.23
N LYS A 91 15.32 9.73 14.77
CA LYS A 91 15.20 9.40 16.21
C LYS A 91 16.09 8.24 16.67
N ASN A 92 16.48 7.36 15.77
CA ASN A 92 17.27 6.16 16.11
C ASN A 92 18.78 6.35 15.91
N VAL A 93 19.26 7.52 15.49
CA VAL A 93 20.69 7.79 15.41
C VAL A 93 21.23 8.00 16.83
N PRO A 94 22.26 7.24 17.27
CA PRO A 94 22.83 7.39 18.60
C PRO A 94 23.47 8.77 18.81
N GLY A 95 23.46 9.27 20.04
CA GLY A 95 24.16 10.51 20.42
C GLY A 95 23.28 11.74 20.58
N ARG A 96 21.95 11.62 20.45
CA ARG A 96 21.04 12.75 20.72
C ARG A 96 21.11 13.16 22.19
N LYS A 97 21.38 14.45 22.42
CA LYS A 97 21.23 15.11 23.74
C LYS A 97 19.80 15.64 23.86
N THR A 98 19.21 15.53 25.03
CA THR A 98 17.81 15.90 25.32
C THR A 98 17.47 17.38 25.12
N ASP A 99 18.49 18.26 25.24
CA ASP A 99 18.33 19.74 25.24
C ASP A 99 18.60 20.37 23.86
N VAL A 100 18.77 19.58 22.81
CA VAL A 100 19.04 20.09 21.44
C VAL A 100 17.71 20.19 20.68
N ASN A 101 17.44 21.38 20.11
CA ASN A 101 16.32 21.60 19.19
C ASN A 101 16.34 20.58 18.03
N ASP A 102 15.19 20.03 17.68
CA ASP A 102 15.07 19.01 16.63
C ASP A 102 15.62 19.50 15.27
N ALA A 103 15.42 20.77 14.92
CA ALA A 103 15.99 21.37 13.71
C ALA A 103 17.53 21.39 13.74
N THR A 104 18.13 21.72 14.88
CA THR A 104 19.60 21.69 15.07
C THR A 104 20.15 20.28 14.96
N TRP A 105 19.47 19.30 15.55
CA TRP A 105 19.85 17.90 15.44
C TRP A 105 19.80 17.38 13.98
N ILE A 106 18.75 17.75 13.22
CA ILE A 106 18.64 17.42 11.80
C ILE A 106 19.81 18.04 11.02
N ALA A 107 20.14 19.33 11.28
CA ALA A 107 21.26 19.99 10.62
C ALA A 107 22.61 19.30 10.93
N ASP A 108 22.85 18.92 12.18
CA ASP A 108 24.09 18.23 12.58
C ASP A 108 24.21 16.85 11.93
N LEU A 109 23.12 16.07 11.89
CA LEU A 109 23.09 14.79 11.20
C LEU A 109 23.31 14.93 9.69
N LEU A 110 22.69 15.95 9.07
CA LEU A 110 22.86 16.24 7.66
C LEU A 110 24.29 16.59 7.33
N ALA A 111 24.91 17.47 8.10
CA ALA A 111 26.30 17.86 7.93
C ALA A 111 27.27 16.66 7.93
N CYS A 112 26.98 15.64 8.71
CA CYS A 112 27.77 14.40 8.79
C CYS A 112 27.33 13.33 7.77
N GLY A 113 26.40 13.62 6.83
CA GLY A 113 25.91 12.66 5.84
C GLY A 113 25.12 11.48 6.42
N LEU A 114 24.61 11.60 7.67
CA LEU A 114 23.91 10.53 8.37
C LEU A 114 22.41 10.46 8.05
N ILE A 115 21.88 11.46 7.32
CA ILE A 115 20.49 11.46 6.89
C ILE A 115 20.33 10.72 5.57
N ARG A 116 19.42 9.74 5.56
CA ARG A 116 19.00 9.07 4.34
C ARG A 116 17.68 9.66 3.85
N GLY A 117 17.70 10.21 2.65
CA GLY A 117 16.50 10.74 1.99
C GLY A 117 15.43 9.68 1.79
N SER A 118 14.20 10.07 2.04
CA SER A 118 13.02 9.31 1.64
C SER A 118 12.69 9.61 0.19
N PHE A 119 12.09 8.66 -0.48
CA PHE A 119 11.62 8.88 -1.84
C PHE A 119 10.44 9.87 -1.87
N VAL A 120 10.61 11.00 -2.51
CA VAL A 120 9.57 11.96 -2.87
C VAL A 120 9.36 11.83 -4.39
N PRO A 121 8.16 11.42 -4.85
CA PRO A 121 7.87 11.35 -6.29
C PRO A 121 7.70 12.75 -6.88
N SER A 122 7.72 12.84 -8.23
CA SER A 122 7.33 14.06 -8.94
C SER A 122 5.89 14.47 -8.59
N GLU A 123 5.56 15.73 -8.81
CA GLU A 123 4.25 16.30 -8.48
C GLU A 123 3.11 15.51 -9.12
N THR A 124 3.21 15.18 -10.40
CA THR A 124 2.22 14.39 -11.15
C THR A 124 1.96 13.02 -10.52
N PHE A 125 3.02 12.35 -10.04
CA PHE A 125 2.86 11.10 -9.29
C PHE A 125 2.29 11.31 -7.88
N GLN A 126 2.55 12.44 -7.24
CA GLN A 126 1.94 12.78 -5.95
C GLN A 126 0.43 13.02 -6.10
N GLU A 127 0.01 13.71 -7.16
CA GLU A 127 -1.41 13.90 -7.52
C GLU A 127 -2.08 12.55 -7.78
N LEU A 128 -1.51 11.71 -8.65
CA LEU A 128 -2.06 10.39 -8.94
C LEU A 128 -2.19 9.53 -7.67
N ARG A 129 -1.19 9.57 -6.76
CA ARG A 129 -1.29 8.89 -5.45
C ARG A 129 -2.45 9.41 -4.62
N ALA A 130 -2.65 10.73 -4.57
CA ALA A 130 -3.73 11.33 -3.80
C ALA A 130 -5.09 10.87 -4.33
N LEU A 131 -5.30 10.91 -5.64
CA LEU A 131 -6.52 10.44 -6.30
C LEU A 131 -6.78 8.94 -6.03
N GLN A 132 -5.78 8.09 -6.23
CA GLN A 132 -5.89 6.65 -6.00
C GLN A 132 -6.20 6.31 -4.53
N ARG A 133 -5.58 7.00 -3.59
CA ARG A 133 -5.84 6.83 -2.16
C ARG A 133 -7.25 7.28 -1.78
N THR A 134 -7.70 8.43 -2.30
CA THR A 134 -9.07 8.93 -2.12
C THR A 134 -10.08 7.94 -2.67
N ARG A 135 -9.88 7.45 -3.89
CA ARG A 135 -10.72 6.41 -4.48
C ARG A 135 -10.85 5.18 -3.58
N LYS A 136 -9.73 4.69 -3.06
CA LYS A 136 -9.72 3.53 -2.14
C LYS A 136 -10.43 3.82 -0.83
N GLN A 137 -10.37 5.04 -0.31
CA GLN A 137 -11.11 5.47 0.88
C GLN A 137 -12.61 5.47 0.61
N LEU A 138 -13.07 6.11 -0.48
CA LEU A 138 -14.49 6.15 -0.84
C LEU A 138 -15.06 4.75 -1.10
N THR A 139 -14.29 3.86 -1.74
CA THR A 139 -14.69 2.44 -1.92
C THR A 139 -14.90 1.73 -0.58
N ARG A 140 -14.05 2.01 0.43
CA ARG A 140 -14.22 1.45 1.78
C ARG A 140 -15.44 2.03 2.49
N GLU A 141 -15.71 3.31 2.32
CA GLU A 141 -16.91 3.96 2.88
C GLU A 141 -18.17 3.40 2.22
N GLN A 142 -18.17 3.23 0.91
CA GLN A 142 -19.26 2.58 0.17
C GLN A 142 -19.55 1.17 0.70
N THR A 143 -18.50 0.35 0.92
CA THR A 143 -18.63 -0.97 1.53
C THR A 143 -19.24 -0.90 2.95
N ARG A 144 -18.89 0.11 3.75
CA ARG A 144 -19.48 0.32 5.07
C ARG A 144 -20.99 0.61 4.98
N HIS A 145 -21.44 1.35 3.95
CA HIS A 145 -22.86 1.59 3.74
C HIS A 145 -23.60 0.31 3.33
N VAL A 146 -22.99 -0.55 2.50
CA VAL A 146 -23.55 -1.89 2.20
C VAL A 146 -23.73 -2.71 3.49
N GLN A 147 -22.71 -2.73 4.37
CA GLN A 147 -22.82 -3.45 5.64
C GLN A 147 -23.91 -2.87 6.57
N ARG A 148 -24.13 -1.56 6.55
CA ARG A 148 -25.23 -0.92 7.30
C ARG A 148 -26.59 -1.25 6.71
N LEU A 149 -26.72 -1.34 5.38
CA LEU A 149 -27.94 -1.83 4.71
C LEU A 149 -28.23 -3.26 5.14
N GLN A 150 -27.24 -4.17 5.06
CA GLN A 150 -27.39 -5.56 5.51
C GLN A 150 -27.86 -5.63 6.97
N LYS A 151 -27.22 -4.87 7.85
CA LYS A 151 -27.58 -4.82 9.26
C LYS A 151 -29.01 -4.29 9.49
N THR A 152 -29.46 -3.30 8.74
CA THR A 152 -30.81 -2.77 8.83
C THR A 152 -31.86 -3.77 8.34
N LEU A 153 -31.55 -4.52 7.25
CA LEU A 153 -32.37 -5.61 6.77
C LEU A 153 -32.46 -6.75 7.80
N GLU A 154 -31.33 -7.09 8.41
CA GLU A 154 -31.26 -8.11 9.47
C GLU A 154 -32.09 -7.73 10.70
N GLU A 155 -32.06 -6.47 11.12
CA GLU A 155 -32.91 -5.94 12.23
C GLU A 155 -34.41 -6.05 11.90
N ALA A 156 -34.77 -5.93 10.62
CA ALA A 156 -36.15 -6.14 10.11
C ALA A 156 -36.49 -7.63 9.89
N ASN A 157 -35.61 -8.56 10.20
CA ASN A 157 -35.67 -9.98 9.91
C ASN A 157 -35.79 -10.30 8.39
N ILE A 158 -35.20 -9.46 7.55
CA ILE A 158 -35.05 -9.72 6.10
C ILE A 158 -33.67 -10.33 5.86
N LYS A 159 -33.63 -11.58 5.40
CA LYS A 159 -32.40 -12.38 5.22
C LYS A 159 -31.90 -12.33 3.76
N LEU A 160 -31.87 -11.16 3.15
CA LEU A 160 -31.60 -11.00 1.73
C LEU A 160 -30.18 -11.50 1.36
N ASP A 161 -29.18 -11.26 2.18
CA ASP A 161 -27.79 -11.66 1.96
C ASP A 161 -27.55 -13.19 2.10
N SER A 162 -28.51 -13.94 2.65
CA SER A 162 -28.45 -15.40 2.69
C SER A 162 -28.86 -16.06 1.36
N VAL A 163 -29.66 -15.37 0.55
CA VAL A 163 -30.21 -15.88 -0.71
C VAL A 163 -29.63 -15.20 -1.95
N ILE A 164 -29.01 -14.04 -1.78
CA ILE A 164 -28.37 -13.26 -2.85
C ILE A 164 -26.93 -12.97 -2.48
N SER A 165 -26.00 -13.25 -3.37
CA SER A 165 -24.55 -13.03 -3.12
C SER A 165 -24.15 -11.55 -3.07
N ASP A 166 -24.91 -10.68 -3.72
CA ASP A 166 -24.68 -9.23 -3.76
C ASP A 166 -26.01 -8.49 -3.63
N ILE A 167 -26.26 -7.88 -2.48
CA ILE A 167 -27.47 -7.10 -2.22
C ILE A 167 -27.54 -5.80 -3.00
N MET A 168 -26.40 -5.31 -3.52
CA MET A 168 -26.33 -4.13 -4.39
C MET A 168 -26.41 -4.47 -5.87
N GLY A 169 -26.41 -5.76 -6.22
CA GLY A 169 -26.68 -6.23 -7.56
C GLY A 169 -28.13 -5.97 -7.98
N LEU A 170 -28.45 -6.17 -9.27
CA LEU A 170 -29.72 -5.80 -9.89
C LEU A 170 -30.96 -6.19 -9.08
N SER A 171 -31.04 -7.44 -8.64
CA SER A 171 -32.21 -7.95 -7.91
C SER A 171 -32.26 -7.44 -6.47
N GLY A 172 -31.13 -7.50 -5.76
CA GLY A 172 -31.05 -7.02 -4.39
C GLY A 172 -31.41 -5.54 -4.29
N ARG A 173 -30.88 -4.74 -5.21
CA ARG A 173 -31.19 -3.32 -5.29
C ARG A 173 -32.68 -3.04 -5.53
N ARG A 174 -33.30 -3.70 -6.50
CA ARG A 174 -34.75 -3.59 -6.78
C ARG A 174 -35.60 -3.95 -5.57
N MET A 175 -35.24 -5.01 -4.86
CA MET A 175 -35.94 -5.44 -3.65
C MET A 175 -35.80 -4.39 -2.51
N ILE A 176 -34.60 -3.85 -2.29
CA ILE A 176 -34.36 -2.81 -1.28
C ILE A 176 -35.15 -1.53 -1.62
N GLU A 177 -35.15 -1.11 -2.87
CA GLU A 177 -35.91 0.06 -3.34
C GLU A 177 -37.43 -0.15 -3.17
N ALA A 178 -37.95 -1.34 -3.48
CA ALA A 178 -39.34 -1.70 -3.26
C ALA A 178 -39.72 -1.71 -1.76
N ILE A 179 -38.83 -2.21 -0.90
CA ILE A 179 -39.00 -2.14 0.57
C ILE A 179 -39.07 -0.70 1.04
N ILE A 180 -38.18 0.17 0.54
CA ILE A 180 -38.17 1.60 0.83
C ILE A 180 -39.45 2.28 0.36
N ALA A 181 -39.98 1.87 -0.80
CA ALA A 181 -41.25 2.34 -1.37
C ALA A 181 -42.50 1.84 -0.65
N GLY A 182 -42.37 0.94 0.35
CA GLY A 182 -43.46 0.47 1.17
C GLY A 182 -44.06 -0.86 0.69
N VAL A 183 -43.42 -1.60 -0.20
CA VAL A 183 -43.86 -2.94 -0.56
C VAL A 183 -43.62 -3.90 0.59
N HIS A 184 -44.67 -4.45 1.17
CA HIS A 184 -44.61 -5.36 2.33
C HIS A 184 -44.81 -6.84 1.93
N SER A 185 -45.31 -7.14 0.73
CA SER A 185 -45.60 -8.50 0.29
C SER A 185 -44.30 -9.24 -0.07
N PRO A 186 -43.91 -10.30 0.65
CA PRO A 186 -42.73 -11.09 0.33
C PRO A 186 -42.79 -11.67 -1.08
N ARG A 187 -43.99 -12.03 -1.55
CA ARG A 187 -44.21 -12.55 -2.92
C ARG A 187 -43.87 -11.49 -3.96
N LYS A 188 -44.42 -10.26 -3.82
CA LYS A 188 -44.12 -9.15 -4.75
C LYS A 188 -42.63 -8.79 -4.76
N LEU A 189 -41.96 -8.88 -3.60
CA LEU A 189 -40.50 -8.65 -3.49
C LEU A 189 -39.73 -9.79 -4.18
N ALA A 190 -40.13 -11.04 -4.01
CA ALA A 190 -39.53 -12.19 -4.68
C ALA A 190 -39.67 -12.14 -6.20
N ASP A 191 -40.80 -11.64 -6.72
CA ASP A 191 -41.07 -11.46 -8.17
C ASP A 191 -40.08 -10.46 -8.83
N LEU A 192 -39.35 -9.63 -8.04
CA LEU A 192 -38.31 -8.74 -8.55
C LEU A 192 -36.97 -9.44 -8.80
N ALA A 193 -36.88 -10.72 -8.47
CA ALA A 193 -35.69 -11.52 -8.69
C ALA A 193 -35.39 -11.73 -10.16
N ASP A 194 -34.16 -11.52 -10.58
CA ASP A 194 -33.68 -11.88 -11.90
C ASP A 194 -33.56 -13.41 -12.00
N ARG A 195 -33.88 -13.96 -13.21
CA ARG A 195 -33.82 -15.40 -13.49
C ARG A 195 -32.49 -16.08 -13.21
N ARG A 196 -31.40 -15.31 -13.05
CA ARG A 196 -30.04 -15.81 -12.72
C ARG A 196 -29.84 -16.09 -11.24
N ILE A 197 -30.80 -15.73 -10.38
CA ILE A 197 -30.71 -16.03 -8.94
C ILE A 197 -30.90 -17.54 -8.77
N LYS A 198 -30.00 -18.13 -7.96
CA LYS A 198 -29.99 -19.58 -7.69
C LYS A 198 -31.02 -20.01 -6.64
N ALA A 199 -31.41 -19.10 -5.75
CA ALA A 199 -32.40 -19.37 -4.72
C ALA A 199 -33.78 -19.65 -5.33
N SER A 200 -34.45 -20.63 -4.79
CA SER A 200 -35.83 -20.99 -5.19
C SER A 200 -36.82 -19.87 -4.81
N PRO A 201 -37.98 -19.80 -5.46
CA PRO A 201 -39.04 -18.84 -5.11
C PRO A 201 -39.49 -18.96 -3.65
N LYS A 202 -39.47 -20.17 -3.07
CA LYS A 202 -39.76 -20.38 -1.64
C LYS A 202 -38.69 -19.81 -0.73
N GLU A 203 -37.42 -20.06 -1.02
CA GLU A 203 -36.29 -19.49 -0.25
C GLU A 203 -36.30 -17.96 -0.26
N LEU A 204 -36.59 -17.36 -1.45
CA LEU A 204 -36.73 -15.91 -1.57
C LEU A 204 -37.94 -15.40 -0.76
N TYR A 205 -39.07 -16.07 -0.84
CA TYR A 205 -40.25 -15.69 -0.05
C TYR A 205 -39.95 -15.72 1.45
N ASP A 206 -39.37 -16.82 1.94
CA ASP A 206 -39.02 -17.00 3.34
C ASP A 206 -38.00 -15.95 3.83
N ALA A 207 -36.97 -15.66 3.03
CA ALA A 207 -35.95 -14.66 3.33
C ALA A 207 -36.48 -13.21 3.35
N LEU A 208 -37.51 -12.92 2.54
CA LEU A 208 -38.10 -11.58 2.45
C LEU A 208 -39.31 -11.39 3.37
N HIS A 209 -39.66 -12.43 4.16
CA HIS A 209 -40.76 -12.37 5.12
C HIS A 209 -40.26 -11.83 6.46
N GLY A 210 -40.24 -10.52 6.60
CA GLY A 210 -39.81 -9.82 7.80
C GLY A 210 -40.75 -8.72 8.24
N ARG A 211 -40.38 -8.00 9.30
CA ARG A 211 -41.17 -6.89 9.88
C ARG A 211 -40.46 -5.56 9.59
N VAL A 212 -40.73 -4.97 8.44
CA VAL A 212 -40.20 -3.67 8.05
C VAL A 212 -41.08 -2.55 8.59
N THR A 213 -40.50 -1.63 9.35
CA THR A 213 -41.14 -0.41 9.88
C THR A 213 -40.68 0.83 9.11
N ASP A 214 -41.32 1.99 9.34
CA ASP A 214 -40.91 3.27 8.76
C ASP A 214 -39.48 3.65 9.18
N HIS A 215 -39.08 3.29 10.39
CA HIS A 215 -37.70 3.47 10.87
C HIS A 215 -36.69 2.70 9.99
N HIS A 216 -36.98 1.44 9.67
CA HIS A 216 -36.11 0.65 8.78
C HIS A 216 -36.06 1.26 7.37
N ARG A 217 -37.22 1.66 6.81
CA ARG A 217 -37.29 2.31 5.48
C ARG A 217 -36.48 3.60 5.41
N PHE A 218 -36.58 4.43 6.46
CA PHE A 218 -35.78 5.65 6.57
C PHE A 218 -34.28 5.36 6.54
N ARG A 219 -33.81 4.40 7.36
CA ARG A 219 -32.38 4.02 7.41
C ARG A 219 -31.90 3.40 6.11
N LEU A 220 -32.69 2.53 5.48
CA LEU A 220 -32.36 1.96 4.17
C LEU A 220 -32.23 3.06 3.11
N ARG A 221 -33.17 3.99 3.05
CA ARG A 221 -33.13 5.14 2.12
C ARG A 221 -31.87 6.00 2.36
N LEU A 222 -31.56 6.30 3.60
CA LEU A 222 -30.38 7.08 3.97
C LEU A 222 -29.09 6.40 3.49
N HIS A 223 -28.92 5.12 3.79
CA HIS A 223 -27.69 4.40 3.44
C HIS A 223 -27.59 4.09 1.96
N LEU A 224 -28.70 3.86 1.28
CA LEU A 224 -28.74 3.68 -0.17
C LEU A 224 -28.35 4.97 -0.90
N GLY A 225 -28.89 6.12 -0.49
CA GLY A 225 -28.51 7.43 -1.05
C GLY A 225 -27.03 7.74 -0.86
N GLN A 226 -26.46 7.43 0.32
CA GLN A 226 -25.02 7.60 0.55
C GLN A 226 -24.18 6.65 -0.33
N TYR A 227 -24.63 5.42 -0.53
CA TYR A 227 -23.98 4.48 -1.44
C TYR A 227 -23.93 5.02 -2.87
N ASP A 228 -25.03 5.59 -3.35
CA ASP A 228 -25.14 6.15 -4.70
C ASP A 228 -24.25 7.38 -4.88
N ALA A 229 -24.29 8.32 -3.94
CA ALA A 229 -23.42 9.51 -3.96
C ALA A 229 -21.93 9.12 -3.97
N LEU A 230 -21.55 8.10 -3.21
CA LEU A 230 -20.19 7.56 -3.23
C LEU A 230 -19.85 6.88 -4.57
N ALA A 231 -20.81 6.21 -5.20
CA ALA A 231 -20.60 5.61 -6.51
C ALA A 231 -20.35 6.66 -7.60
N GLU A 232 -21.09 7.76 -7.58
CA GLU A 232 -20.90 8.91 -8.48
C GLU A 232 -19.53 9.58 -8.24
N ALA A 233 -19.14 9.81 -6.97
CA ALA A 233 -17.85 10.37 -6.63
C ALA A 233 -16.69 9.47 -7.08
N ILE A 234 -16.81 8.14 -6.93
CA ILE A 234 -15.82 7.17 -7.42
C ILE A 234 -15.73 7.23 -8.94
N ALA A 235 -16.85 7.33 -9.65
CA ALA A 235 -16.85 7.43 -11.11
C ALA A 235 -16.21 8.74 -11.61
N ALA A 236 -16.38 9.85 -10.89
CA ALA A 236 -15.70 11.11 -11.18
C ALA A 236 -14.19 10.99 -10.95
N LEU A 237 -13.78 10.36 -9.83
CA LEU A 237 -12.36 10.09 -9.55
C LEU A 237 -11.72 9.17 -10.61
N ASP A 238 -12.45 8.18 -11.12
CA ASP A 238 -11.93 7.28 -12.16
C ASP A 238 -11.59 8.04 -13.45
N LYS A 239 -12.41 9.05 -13.82
CA LYS A 239 -12.12 9.93 -14.96
C LYS A 239 -10.88 10.80 -14.70
N GLU A 240 -10.75 11.38 -13.50
CA GLU A 240 -9.60 12.22 -13.16
C GLU A 240 -8.31 11.40 -13.05
N ILE A 241 -8.38 10.18 -12.54
CA ILE A 241 -7.26 9.24 -12.51
C ILE A 241 -6.80 8.91 -13.93
N ASP A 242 -7.73 8.66 -14.86
CA ASP A 242 -7.40 8.38 -16.26
C ASP A 242 -6.75 9.59 -16.94
N ALA A 243 -7.23 10.80 -16.66
CA ALA A 243 -6.63 12.04 -17.14
C ALA A 243 -5.22 12.27 -16.56
N ALA A 244 -5.03 12.03 -15.25
CA ALA A 244 -3.73 12.13 -14.60
C ALA A 244 -2.71 11.13 -15.18
N ILE A 245 -3.14 9.89 -15.45
CA ILE A 245 -2.29 8.90 -16.14
C ILE A 245 -1.93 9.37 -17.56
N GLY A 246 -2.88 10.00 -18.28
CA GLY A 246 -2.63 10.57 -19.58
C GLY A 246 -1.59 11.70 -19.56
N ARG A 247 -1.61 12.56 -18.52
CA ARG A 247 -0.58 13.59 -18.31
C ARG A 247 0.80 12.97 -18.08
N ILE A 248 0.89 11.96 -17.20
CA ILE A 248 2.16 11.23 -16.97
C ILE A 248 2.72 10.64 -18.26
N ASP A 249 1.87 9.99 -19.08
CA ASP A 249 2.32 9.38 -20.33
C ASP A 249 2.75 10.42 -21.37
N GLY A 250 2.26 11.66 -21.27
CA GLY A 250 2.61 12.78 -22.16
C GLY A 250 3.81 13.61 -21.71
N GLU A 251 4.28 13.48 -20.48
CA GLU A 251 5.40 14.27 -19.96
C GLU A 251 6.73 13.85 -20.56
N ARG A 252 7.54 14.83 -21.00
CA ARG A 252 8.88 14.59 -21.56
C ARG A 252 9.86 14.00 -20.54
N GLU A 253 9.63 14.24 -19.25
CA GLU A 253 10.44 13.69 -18.17
C GLU A 253 10.49 12.16 -18.19
N PHE A 254 9.42 11.54 -18.69
CA PHE A 254 9.31 10.09 -18.79
C PHE A 254 9.68 9.56 -20.20
N ALA A 255 10.17 10.42 -21.09
CA ALA A 255 10.63 9.99 -22.43
C ALA A 255 11.78 8.98 -22.28
N GLY A 256 11.60 7.81 -22.89
CA GLY A 256 12.54 6.68 -22.77
C GLY A 256 12.19 5.66 -21.69
N GLN A 257 11.22 5.93 -20.81
CA GLN A 257 10.63 4.95 -19.90
C GLN A 257 9.39 4.30 -20.54
N ILE A 258 9.02 3.12 -20.05
CA ILE A 258 7.74 2.50 -20.44
C ILE A 258 6.58 3.41 -20.01
N PRO A 259 5.61 3.76 -20.90
CA PRO A 259 4.45 4.54 -20.53
C PRO A 259 3.67 3.89 -19.37
N PHE A 260 3.06 4.71 -18.51
CA PHE A 260 2.34 4.23 -17.32
C PHE A 260 1.23 3.23 -17.66
N ARG A 261 0.46 3.53 -18.74
CA ARG A 261 -0.61 2.62 -19.22
C ARG A 261 -0.05 1.28 -19.70
N ALA A 262 1.09 1.30 -20.39
CA ALA A 262 1.75 0.08 -20.84
C ALA A 262 2.30 -0.73 -19.65
N ALA A 263 3.00 -0.09 -18.72
CA ALA A 263 3.47 -0.71 -17.50
C ALA A 263 2.32 -1.34 -16.67
N SER A 264 1.18 -0.65 -16.58
CA SER A 264 0.00 -1.19 -15.89
C SER A 264 -0.52 -2.46 -16.55
N ARG A 265 -0.58 -2.50 -17.88
CA ARG A 265 -0.99 -3.71 -18.63
C ARG A 265 -0.03 -4.87 -18.44
N GLU A 266 1.27 -4.60 -18.47
CA GLU A 266 2.30 -5.62 -18.20
C GLU A 266 2.16 -6.18 -16.78
N VAL A 267 2.00 -5.35 -15.78
CA VAL A 267 1.81 -5.77 -14.38
C VAL A 267 0.52 -6.58 -14.20
N CYS A 268 -0.53 -6.34 -14.98
CA CYS A 268 -1.76 -7.13 -14.97
C CYS A 268 -1.57 -8.58 -15.44
N GLN A 269 -0.47 -8.93 -16.12
CA GLN A 269 -0.15 -10.32 -16.47
C GLN A 269 0.12 -11.18 -15.22
N ILE A 270 0.49 -10.54 -14.11
CA ILE A 270 0.74 -11.24 -12.85
C ILE A 270 -0.60 -11.68 -12.25
N PRO A 271 -0.77 -12.97 -11.94
CA PRO A 271 -2.00 -13.47 -11.32
C PRO A 271 -2.38 -12.69 -10.05
N GLY A 272 -3.66 -12.33 -9.96
CA GLY A 272 -4.21 -11.62 -8.81
C GLY A 272 -4.03 -10.11 -8.84
N ILE A 273 -3.45 -9.55 -9.89
CA ILE A 273 -3.34 -8.11 -10.09
C ILE A 273 -4.26 -7.70 -11.24
N ASN A 274 -5.28 -6.88 -10.94
CA ASN A 274 -6.12 -6.22 -11.93
C ASN A 274 -5.63 -4.80 -12.22
N LEU A 275 -6.21 -4.13 -13.20
CA LEU A 275 -5.79 -2.79 -13.63
C LEU A 275 -5.83 -1.76 -12.48
N LEU A 276 -6.86 -1.79 -11.64
CA LEU A 276 -6.96 -0.89 -10.48
C LEU A 276 -5.81 -1.10 -9.49
N ALA A 277 -5.47 -2.37 -9.22
CA ALA A 277 -4.37 -2.71 -8.33
C ALA A 277 -3.02 -2.35 -8.97
N ALA A 278 -2.83 -2.60 -10.27
CA ALA A 278 -1.63 -2.21 -11.00
C ALA A 278 -1.43 -0.69 -10.94
N ASN A 279 -2.45 0.09 -11.28
CA ASN A 279 -2.40 1.55 -11.21
C ASN A 279 -2.05 2.05 -9.80
N MET A 280 -2.64 1.46 -8.75
CA MET A 280 -2.32 1.81 -7.37
C MET A 280 -0.88 1.47 -6.99
N ILE A 281 -0.37 0.30 -7.41
CA ILE A 281 1.00 -0.13 -7.14
C ILE A 281 1.99 0.81 -7.84
N LEU A 282 1.78 1.09 -9.13
CA LEU A 282 2.65 1.96 -9.90
C LEU A 282 2.61 3.42 -9.44
N ALA A 283 1.43 3.93 -9.04
CA ALA A 283 1.33 5.26 -8.43
C ALA A 283 2.15 5.35 -7.13
N GLU A 284 2.18 4.28 -6.31
CA GLU A 284 2.95 4.25 -5.07
C GLU A 284 4.47 4.05 -5.29
N THR A 285 4.88 3.26 -6.28
CA THR A 285 6.30 2.94 -6.51
C THR A 285 6.99 3.90 -7.49
N GLY A 286 6.22 4.53 -8.39
CA GLY A 286 6.75 5.13 -9.60
C GLY A 286 7.13 4.07 -10.62
N LEU A 287 7.58 4.50 -11.80
CA LEU A 287 8.04 3.63 -12.88
C LEU A 287 9.57 3.40 -12.82
N ASP A 288 10.32 4.40 -12.33
CA ASP A 288 11.76 4.32 -12.22
C ASP A 288 12.21 3.45 -11.04
N MET A 289 12.69 2.25 -11.33
CA MET A 289 13.24 1.31 -10.34
C MET A 289 14.72 1.57 -10.04
N GLY A 290 15.40 2.46 -10.74
CA GLY A 290 16.78 2.87 -10.47
C GLY A 290 16.95 3.46 -9.07
N ARG A 291 15.90 4.05 -8.54
CA ARG A 291 15.82 4.62 -7.17
C ARG A 291 15.95 3.56 -6.07
N PHE A 292 15.64 2.33 -6.36
CA PHE A 292 15.80 1.21 -5.44
C PHE A 292 16.99 0.36 -5.86
N ARG A 293 18.05 0.37 -5.05
CA ARG A 293 19.28 -0.37 -5.34
C ARG A 293 19.04 -1.85 -5.66
N THR A 294 18.07 -2.47 -5.00
CA THR A 294 17.65 -3.87 -5.23
C THR A 294 16.14 -4.02 -4.97
N ALA A 295 15.55 -5.10 -5.50
CA ALA A 295 14.17 -5.48 -5.18
C ALA A 295 13.95 -5.61 -3.65
N GLY A 296 14.95 -6.09 -2.90
CA GLY A 296 14.90 -6.16 -1.44
C GLY A 296 14.72 -4.79 -0.77
N HIS A 297 15.31 -3.72 -1.30
CA HIS A 297 15.10 -2.35 -0.78
C HIS A 297 13.67 -1.88 -1.03
N LEU A 298 13.10 -2.14 -2.20
CA LEU A 298 11.69 -1.84 -2.50
C LEU A 298 10.74 -2.60 -1.57
N VAL A 299 10.97 -3.90 -1.36
CA VAL A 299 10.18 -4.75 -0.45
C VAL A 299 10.29 -4.28 1.00
N ALA A 300 11.48 -3.84 1.42
CA ALA A 300 11.70 -3.26 2.76
C ALA A 300 10.97 -1.91 2.92
N TRP A 301 11.03 -1.04 1.90
CA TRP A 301 10.33 0.24 1.88
C TRP A 301 8.81 0.05 1.93
N ALA A 302 8.27 -0.94 1.21
CA ALA A 302 6.86 -1.32 1.26
C ALA A 302 6.44 -1.89 2.63
N GLY A 303 7.38 -2.19 3.53
CA GLY A 303 7.09 -2.78 4.84
C GLY A 303 6.67 -4.25 4.78
N LEU A 304 7.08 -4.98 3.74
CA LEU A 304 6.81 -6.41 3.57
C LEU A 304 7.93 -7.31 4.12
N CYS A 305 9.06 -6.72 4.55
CA CYS A 305 10.12 -7.44 5.26
C CYS A 305 9.83 -7.52 6.75
N PRO A 306 10.20 -8.63 7.42
CA PRO A 306 10.20 -8.70 8.88
C PRO A 306 11.19 -7.67 9.45
N GLY A 307 10.81 -7.05 10.57
CA GLY A 307 11.75 -6.26 11.37
C GLY A 307 12.80 -7.18 11.97
N GLN A 308 14.07 -6.84 11.79
CA GLN A 308 15.17 -7.51 12.50
C GLN A 308 15.27 -6.89 13.90
N ASN A 309 14.46 -7.40 14.83
CA ASN A 309 14.55 -7.02 16.23
C ASN A 309 15.17 -8.20 16.98
N GLU A 310 16.48 -8.20 17.05
CA GLU A 310 17.31 -9.20 17.70
C GLU A 310 18.28 -8.53 18.67
N SER A 311 18.47 -9.10 19.83
CA SER A 311 19.41 -8.62 20.84
C SER A 311 20.06 -9.83 21.51
N ALA A 312 21.38 -9.84 21.56
CA ALA A 312 22.20 -10.93 22.13
C ALA A 312 21.80 -12.33 21.59
N GLY A 313 21.64 -12.46 20.24
CA GLY A 313 21.25 -13.69 19.56
C GLY A 313 19.81 -14.10 19.78
N LYS A 314 19.01 -13.38 20.57
CA LYS A 314 17.60 -13.67 20.81
C LYS A 314 16.68 -12.79 19.96
N ARG A 315 15.87 -13.40 19.10
CA ARG A 315 14.89 -12.73 18.25
C ARG A 315 13.71 -12.23 19.09
N LYS A 316 13.57 -10.91 19.30
CA LYS A 316 12.50 -10.30 20.10
C LYS A 316 11.18 -10.20 19.34
N SER A 317 11.20 -9.95 18.02
CA SER A 317 9.99 -9.80 17.23
C SER A 317 10.19 -10.19 15.76
N SER A 318 9.15 -10.83 15.18
CA SER A 318 9.05 -11.08 13.73
C SER A 318 7.99 -10.19 13.06
N LYS A 319 7.53 -9.12 13.73
CA LYS A 319 6.55 -8.19 13.16
C LYS A 319 7.12 -7.54 11.90
N LEU A 320 6.26 -7.31 10.91
CA LEU A 320 6.61 -6.55 9.73
C LEU A 320 6.92 -5.09 10.11
N ARG A 321 7.86 -4.48 9.39
CA ARG A 321 8.17 -3.06 9.54
C ARG A 321 6.95 -2.19 9.20
N LYS A 322 6.90 -1.00 9.77
CA LYS A 322 6.08 0.08 9.24
C LYS A 322 6.63 0.43 7.85
N GLY A 323 5.78 0.64 6.89
CA GLY A 323 6.16 0.97 5.51
C GLY A 323 4.99 1.66 4.82
N ALA A 324 4.97 1.70 3.49
CA ALA A 324 3.92 2.32 2.69
C ALA A 324 2.57 1.56 2.88
N PRO A 325 1.64 2.04 3.73
CA PRO A 325 0.46 1.25 4.13
C PRO A 325 -0.50 1.00 2.95
N TRP A 326 -0.58 1.92 2.01
CA TRP A 326 -1.42 1.81 0.83
C TRP A 326 -0.92 0.73 -0.12
N LEU A 327 0.37 0.75 -0.45
CA LEU A 327 1.04 -0.26 -1.27
C LEU A 327 0.96 -1.64 -0.62
N LYS A 328 1.34 -1.74 0.66
CA LYS A 328 1.32 -3.00 1.42
C LYS A 328 -0.06 -3.64 1.43
N THR A 329 -1.12 -2.87 1.72
CA THR A 329 -2.48 -3.38 1.77
C THR A 329 -2.94 -3.88 0.40
N THR A 330 -2.63 -3.14 -0.67
CA THR A 330 -2.96 -3.53 -2.04
C THR A 330 -2.26 -4.83 -2.43
N LEU A 331 -0.94 -4.92 -2.18
CA LEU A 331 -0.18 -6.13 -2.50
C LEU A 331 -0.62 -7.36 -1.71
N VAL A 332 -1.02 -7.19 -0.44
CA VAL A 332 -1.58 -8.31 0.35
C VAL A 332 -2.92 -8.76 -0.23
N GLN A 333 -3.79 -7.86 -0.67
CA GLN A 333 -5.04 -8.21 -1.36
C GLN A 333 -4.76 -8.96 -2.67
N CYS A 334 -3.80 -8.48 -3.47
CA CYS A 334 -3.35 -9.18 -4.68
C CYS A 334 -2.78 -10.58 -4.35
N ALA A 335 -2.03 -10.70 -3.26
CA ALA A 335 -1.48 -11.99 -2.83
C ALA A 335 -2.55 -13.01 -2.44
N VAL A 336 -3.64 -12.57 -1.80
CA VAL A 336 -4.80 -13.45 -1.54
C VAL A 336 -5.36 -13.98 -2.85
N SER A 337 -5.59 -13.10 -3.83
CA SER A 337 -6.12 -13.46 -5.15
C SER A 337 -5.15 -14.37 -5.93
N ALA A 338 -3.86 -14.04 -5.97
CA ALA A 338 -2.81 -14.83 -6.62
C ALA A 338 -2.68 -16.25 -6.03
N SER A 339 -2.86 -16.36 -4.71
CA SER A 339 -2.79 -17.65 -4.00
C SER A 339 -3.97 -18.58 -4.31
N ASN A 340 -5.04 -18.07 -4.91
CA ASN A 340 -6.20 -18.85 -5.33
C ASN A 340 -6.07 -19.41 -6.75
N LYS A 341 -5.15 -18.88 -7.59
CA LYS A 341 -4.93 -19.40 -8.95
C LYS A 341 -4.33 -20.80 -8.89
N LYS A 342 -5.05 -21.78 -9.42
CA LYS A 342 -4.59 -23.18 -9.50
C LYS A 342 -3.30 -23.27 -10.34
N ASP A 343 -2.47 -24.23 -10.03
CA ASP A 343 -1.26 -24.60 -10.77
C ASP A 343 -0.22 -23.47 -10.97
N SER A 344 -0.25 -22.43 -10.10
CA SER A 344 0.64 -21.29 -10.14
C SER A 344 1.75 -21.36 -9.09
N TYR A 345 2.87 -20.69 -9.37
CA TYR A 345 3.98 -20.48 -8.43
C TYR A 345 3.51 -19.86 -7.11
N PHE A 346 2.64 -18.81 -7.17
CA PHE A 346 2.19 -18.10 -5.98
C PHE A 346 1.31 -18.96 -5.07
N ARG A 347 0.48 -19.83 -5.65
CA ARG A 347 -0.28 -20.82 -4.87
C ARG A 347 0.64 -21.84 -4.20
N ALA A 348 1.61 -22.37 -4.92
CA ALA A 348 2.58 -23.32 -4.37
C ALA A 348 3.41 -22.67 -3.23
N GLN A 349 3.86 -21.43 -3.42
CA GLN A 349 4.54 -20.65 -2.38
C GLN A 349 3.65 -20.45 -1.14
N PHE A 350 2.40 -20.04 -1.33
CA PHE A 350 1.45 -19.83 -0.26
C PHE A 350 1.23 -21.13 0.55
N GLN A 351 0.89 -22.22 -0.10
CA GLN A 351 0.61 -23.51 0.57
C GLN A 351 1.83 -23.98 1.39
N ARG A 352 3.01 -23.91 0.80
CA ARG A 352 4.26 -24.29 1.48
C ARG A 352 4.54 -23.44 2.72
N LEU A 353 4.23 -22.14 2.69
CA LEU A 353 4.46 -21.23 3.81
C LEU A 353 3.34 -21.29 4.84
N LYS A 354 2.08 -21.49 4.40
CA LYS A 354 0.90 -21.56 5.27
C LYS A 354 1.04 -22.66 6.32
N SER A 355 1.49 -23.86 5.92
CA SER A 355 1.68 -25.00 6.82
C SER A 355 2.68 -24.76 7.96
N ARG A 356 3.68 -23.86 7.75
CA ARG A 356 4.75 -23.60 8.71
C ARG A 356 4.61 -22.30 9.49
N ARG A 357 3.96 -21.28 8.92
CA ARG A 357 3.96 -19.91 9.42
C ARG A 357 2.56 -19.29 9.59
N GLY A 358 1.51 -20.02 9.16
CA GLY A 358 0.14 -19.55 9.11
C GLY A 358 -0.16 -18.66 7.89
N ALA A 359 -1.45 -18.52 7.57
CA ALA A 359 -1.91 -17.82 6.36
C ALA A 359 -1.51 -16.33 6.30
N PRO A 360 -1.63 -15.52 7.36
CA PRO A 360 -1.29 -14.08 7.27
C PRO A 360 0.17 -13.84 6.88
N LYS A 361 1.11 -14.61 7.45
CA LYS A 361 2.54 -14.49 7.13
C LYS A 361 2.84 -15.03 5.73
N ALA A 362 2.12 -16.06 5.28
CA ALA A 362 2.25 -16.60 3.92
C ALA A 362 1.78 -15.59 2.87
N PHE A 363 0.65 -14.90 3.08
CA PHE A 363 0.21 -13.82 2.19
C PHE A 363 1.21 -12.66 2.11
N CYS A 364 1.80 -12.26 3.23
CA CYS A 364 2.84 -11.22 3.20
C CYS A 364 4.09 -11.64 2.43
N ALA A 365 4.47 -12.91 2.47
CA ALA A 365 5.59 -13.43 1.70
C ALA A 365 5.26 -13.50 0.18
N VAL A 366 4.04 -13.89 -0.18
CA VAL A 366 3.57 -13.84 -1.58
C VAL A 366 3.52 -12.39 -2.06
N ALA A 367 3.04 -11.44 -1.25
CA ALA A 367 3.02 -10.01 -1.56
C ALA A 367 4.45 -9.47 -1.82
N ALA A 368 5.44 -9.90 -1.03
CA ALA A 368 6.83 -9.55 -1.27
C ALA A 368 7.35 -10.12 -2.59
N SER A 369 6.98 -11.35 -2.94
CA SER A 369 7.35 -11.95 -4.23
C SER A 369 6.67 -11.26 -5.41
N LEU A 370 5.39 -10.87 -5.30
CA LEU A 370 4.71 -10.06 -6.31
C LEU A 370 5.45 -8.74 -6.55
N LEU A 371 5.83 -8.03 -5.49
CA LEU A 371 6.55 -6.77 -5.61
C LEU A 371 7.96 -6.95 -6.20
N THR A 372 8.65 -8.05 -5.86
CA THR A 372 9.93 -8.41 -6.48
C THR A 372 9.79 -8.66 -7.97
N THR A 373 8.73 -9.35 -8.39
CA THR A 373 8.43 -9.59 -9.80
C THR A 373 8.19 -8.26 -10.53
N ILE A 374 7.36 -7.38 -9.97
CA ILE A 374 7.09 -6.05 -10.54
C ILE A 374 8.39 -5.23 -10.68
N TYR A 375 9.26 -5.27 -9.65
CA TYR A 375 10.56 -4.60 -9.71
C TYR A 375 11.38 -5.02 -10.93
N HIS A 376 11.51 -6.33 -11.18
CA HIS A 376 12.28 -6.83 -12.32
C HIS A 376 11.58 -6.56 -13.65
N MET A 377 10.26 -6.62 -13.71
CA MET A 377 9.53 -6.25 -14.93
C MET A 377 9.79 -4.79 -15.33
N LEU A 378 9.76 -3.87 -14.35
CA LEU A 378 9.96 -2.44 -14.60
C LEU A 378 11.45 -2.08 -14.81
N LYS A 379 12.36 -2.72 -14.09
CA LYS A 379 13.80 -2.41 -14.16
C LYS A 379 14.48 -3.03 -15.36
N ASP A 380 14.20 -4.31 -15.60
CA ASP A 380 14.92 -5.14 -16.54
C ASP A 380 14.13 -5.36 -17.86
N GLY A 381 12.90 -4.80 -17.95
CA GLY A 381 12.00 -4.99 -19.09
C GLY A 381 11.54 -6.44 -19.28
N THR A 382 11.63 -7.28 -18.24
CA THR A 382 11.31 -8.70 -18.35
C THR A 382 9.80 -8.91 -18.30
N GLN A 383 9.29 -9.81 -19.14
CA GLN A 383 7.88 -10.22 -19.10
C GLN A 383 7.62 -11.20 -17.95
N PHE A 384 6.40 -11.16 -17.40
CA PHE A 384 6.00 -12.12 -16.39
C PHE A 384 5.96 -13.54 -16.95
N ARG A 385 6.63 -14.46 -16.24
CA ARG A 385 6.57 -15.89 -16.53
C ARG A 385 6.24 -16.65 -15.25
N ASP A 386 5.15 -17.41 -15.25
CA ASP A 386 4.80 -18.27 -14.11
C ASP A 386 5.77 -19.46 -14.05
N LEU A 387 6.43 -19.62 -12.92
CA LEU A 387 7.39 -20.71 -12.69
C LEU A 387 6.69 -22.06 -12.42
N GLY A 388 5.36 -22.06 -12.31
CA GLY A 388 4.52 -23.23 -12.13
C GLY A 388 4.50 -23.77 -10.70
N LYS A 389 3.58 -24.74 -10.49
CA LYS A 389 3.33 -25.35 -9.17
C LYS A 389 4.53 -26.15 -8.63
N ASP A 390 5.31 -26.76 -9.52
CA ASP A 390 6.39 -27.70 -9.18
C ASP A 390 7.72 -27.00 -8.91
N HIS A 391 7.76 -25.64 -8.98
CA HIS A 391 8.99 -24.88 -8.78
C HIS A 391 9.71 -25.23 -7.47
N PHE A 392 8.97 -25.43 -6.39
CA PHE A 392 9.54 -25.75 -5.07
C PHE A 392 9.85 -27.24 -4.88
N ASP A 393 9.37 -28.10 -5.76
CA ASP A 393 9.62 -29.55 -5.71
C ASP A 393 10.87 -29.97 -6.50
N LYS A 394 11.41 -29.08 -7.34
CA LYS A 394 12.67 -29.24 -8.08
C LYS A 394 13.93 -29.25 -7.19
N ARG A 395 13.79 -29.43 -5.88
CA ARG A 395 14.96 -29.65 -5.00
C ARG A 395 15.60 -30.98 -5.32
N PRO A 396 16.96 -31.09 -5.20
CA PRO A 396 17.65 -32.33 -5.48
C PRO A 396 16.95 -33.48 -4.77
N THR A 397 16.45 -34.42 -5.53
CA THR A 397 15.71 -35.60 -5.03
C THR A 397 16.48 -36.29 -3.91
N LYS A 398 17.82 -36.29 -4.01
CA LYS A 398 18.75 -36.83 -3.02
C LYS A 398 18.62 -36.15 -1.63
N ALA A 399 18.47 -34.83 -1.55
CA ALA A 399 18.29 -34.12 -0.27
C ALA A 399 16.91 -34.40 0.36
N LYS A 400 15.88 -34.60 -0.46
CA LYS A 400 14.53 -34.98 0.00
C LYS A 400 14.50 -36.41 0.53
N VAL A 401 15.16 -37.33 -0.18
CA VAL A 401 15.34 -38.72 0.24
C VAL A 401 16.11 -38.81 1.55
N ASN A 402 17.26 -38.16 1.67
CA ASN A 402 18.07 -38.19 2.90
C ASN A 402 17.28 -37.61 4.12
N ARG A 403 16.43 -36.59 3.92
CA ARG A 403 15.58 -36.06 4.99
C ARG A 403 14.51 -37.07 5.42
N LEU A 404 13.90 -37.80 4.49
CA LEU A 404 12.89 -38.81 4.79
C LEU A 404 13.54 -40.02 5.49
N LEU A 405 14.72 -40.44 5.06
CA LEU A 405 15.50 -41.49 5.73
C LEU A 405 15.86 -41.09 7.16
N ALA A 406 16.29 -39.83 7.39
CA ALA A 406 16.58 -39.34 8.72
C ALA A 406 15.32 -39.28 9.61
N GLN A 407 14.15 -39.02 9.04
CA GLN A 407 12.88 -39.05 9.78
C GLN A 407 12.48 -40.49 10.14
N LEU A 408 12.65 -41.46 9.22
CA LEU A 408 12.39 -42.86 9.48
C LEU A 408 13.35 -43.42 10.55
N ALA A 409 14.63 -43.07 10.48
CA ALA A 409 15.60 -43.45 11.49
C ALA A 409 15.25 -42.95 12.90
N LYS A 410 14.70 -41.69 13.01
CA LYS A 410 14.22 -41.16 14.30
C LYS A 410 13.00 -41.87 14.85
N LEU A 411 12.24 -42.54 14.01
CA LEU A 411 11.09 -43.37 14.38
C LEU A 411 11.50 -44.86 14.64
N GLY A 412 12.79 -45.15 14.57
CA GLY A 412 13.33 -46.51 14.79
C GLY A 412 13.28 -47.40 13.55
N TYR A 413 13.02 -46.86 12.36
CA TYR A 413 12.98 -47.66 11.11
C TYR A 413 14.24 -47.45 10.27
N GLN A 414 14.80 -48.53 9.77
CA GLN A 414 15.83 -48.54 8.75
C GLN A 414 15.19 -48.81 7.39
N ALA A 415 15.41 -47.91 6.41
CA ALA A 415 14.85 -48.03 5.07
C ALA A 415 15.97 -47.97 4.03
N ASP A 416 15.95 -48.89 3.10
CA ASP A 416 16.82 -48.88 1.92
C ASP A 416 16.06 -48.32 0.72
N VAL A 417 16.63 -47.30 0.06
CA VAL A 417 15.94 -46.54 -1.00
C VAL A 417 16.69 -46.76 -2.32
N ARG A 418 16.01 -47.34 -3.31
CA ARG A 418 16.51 -47.55 -4.67
C ARG A 418 15.74 -46.67 -5.67
N LEU A 419 16.45 -46.18 -6.67
CA LEU A 419 15.81 -45.46 -7.80
C LEU A 419 14.97 -46.47 -8.59
N LEU A 420 13.70 -46.12 -8.82
CA LEU A 420 12.86 -46.87 -9.75
C LEU A 420 13.35 -46.60 -11.18
N ALA A 421 13.49 -47.67 -11.99
CA ALA A 421 14.01 -47.60 -13.36
C ALA A 421 13.18 -46.68 -14.31
N ASN A 422 11.94 -46.28 -13.93
CA ASN A 422 11.02 -45.46 -14.71
C ASN A 422 10.46 -44.30 -13.89
N ALA A 423 11.23 -43.63 -13.02
CA ALA A 423 10.78 -42.42 -12.39
C ALA A 423 10.84 -41.24 -13.40
N PRO A 424 9.74 -40.46 -13.61
CA PRO A 424 9.70 -39.37 -14.58
C PRO A 424 10.66 -38.24 -14.23
#